data_a047fc59b11a3819c723572a00212e6f
#
_entry.id   a047fc59b11a3819c723572a00212e6f
#
_cell.length_a   1.000
_cell.length_b   1.000
_cell.length_c   1.000
_cell.angle_alpha   90.00
_cell.angle_beta   90.00
_cell.angle_gamma   90.00
#
_symmetry.space_group_name_H-M   'P 1'
#
loop_
_entity.id
_entity.type
_entity.pdbx_description
1 polymer ?
#
loop_
_entity_poly.entity_id
_entity_poly.type
_entity_poly.pdbx_seq_one_letter_code
_entity_poly.pdbx_strand_id
1 'polypeptide(L)'
;MQQNKIVIKGSYTNVDNLLQTEDSKIERTIDTRGMSCPYPSFESVKAMKSIDTEKEGYCIDIITDSEESALKSIPSVCEKRKWQFVVLEEAIGLWRVRIGK
;
A
#
# COMPACT_ATOMS: atom_id res chain seq x y z
N MET A 1 22.16 2.75 -3.79
CA MET A 1 21.14 2.32 -2.84
C MET A 1 20.02 3.34 -2.81
N GLN A 2 18.84 2.94 -3.24
CA GLN A 2 17.72 3.86 -3.27
C GLN A 2 17.00 3.83 -1.94
N GLN A 3 16.84 5.00 -1.35
CA GLN A 3 16.01 5.15 -0.17
C GLN A 3 14.68 5.74 -0.60
N ASN A 4 13.64 4.95 -0.52
CA ASN A 4 12.30 5.42 -0.80
C ASN A 4 11.88 6.40 0.28
N LYS A 5 11.36 7.53 -0.15
CA LYS A 5 10.90 8.55 0.78
C LYS A 5 9.51 8.21 1.29
N ILE A 6 9.35 8.16 2.61
CA ILE A 6 8.04 7.97 3.22
C ILE A 6 7.26 9.26 3.11
N VAL A 7 6.12 9.19 2.42
CA VAL A 7 5.26 10.36 2.21
C VAL A 7 4.17 10.41 3.27
N ILE A 8 3.50 9.27 3.51
CA ILE A 8 2.41 9.17 4.47
C ILE A 8 2.53 7.82 5.17
N LYS A 9 2.16 7.78 6.44
CA LYS A 9 2.05 6.54 7.20
C LYS A 9 0.70 6.52 7.91
N GLY A 10 0.16 5.34 8.13
CA GLY A 10 -1.11 5.18 8.80
C GLY A 10 -1.01 5.39 10.30
N SER A 11 -2.10 5.84 10.92
CA SER A 11 -2.16 6.09 12.36
C SER A 11 -1.90 4.85 13.18
N TYR A 12 -2.28 3.68 12.67
CA TYR A 12 -2.14 2.41 13.36
C TYR A 12 -0.94 1.61 12.87
N THR A 13 -0.09 2.23 12.04
CA THR A 13 0.95 1.50 11.32
C THR A 13 2.24 1.45 12.11
N ASN A 14 2.79 0.24 12.25
CA ASN A 14 4.18 0.09 12.64
C ASN A 14 5.01 0.11 11.36
N VAL A 15 5.52 1.28 11.02
CA VAL A 15 6.24 1.52 9.76
C VAL A 15 7.44 0.59 9.63
N ASP A 16 8.18 0.41 10.71
CA ASP A 16 9.37 -0.43 10.68
C ASP A 16 9.02 -1.88 10.31
N ASN A 17 7.95 -2.41 10.88
CA ASN A 17 7.50 -3.77 10.56
C ASN A 17 7.06 -3.88 9.11
N LEU A 18 6.35 -2.89 8.60
CA LEU A 18 5.91 -2.91 7.21
C LEU A 18 7.08 -2.81 6.24
N LEU A 19 8.04 -1.95 6.52
CA LEU A 19 9.20 -1.77 5.65
C LEU A 19 10.14 -2.96 5.67
N GLN A 20 10.19 -3.68 6.79
CA GLN A 20 11.04 -4.85 6.94
C GLN A 20 10.37 -6.14 6.49
N THR A 21 9.15 -6.05 5.97
CA THR A 21 8.46 -7.23 5.47
C THR A 21 9.27 -7.90 4.36
N GLU A 22 9.50 -9.20 4.51
CA GLU A 22 10.22 -9.98 3.52
C GLU A 22 9.40 -10.11 2.24
N ASP A 23 10.08 -10.21 1.10
CA ASP A 23 9.39 -10.35 -0.19
C ASP A 23 8.47 -11.57 -0.20
N SER A 24 8.84 -12.63 0.51
CA SER A 24 8.01 -13.84 0.60
C SER A 24 6.68 -13.61 1.29
N LYS A 25 6.58 -12.55 2.09
CA LYS A 25 5.34 -12.19 2.80
C LYS A 25 4.52 -11.15 2.07
N ILE A 26 5.02 -10.64 0.95
CA ILE A 26 4.23 -9.77 0.08
C ILE A 26 3.41 -10.67 -0.83
N GLU A 27 2.11 -10.77 -0.53
CA GLU A 27 1.22 -11.66 -1.27
C GLU A 27 1.08 -11.25 -2.74
N ARG A 28 1.00 -9.96 -2.99
CA ARG A 28 0.82 -9.46 -4.35
C ARG A 28 1.45 -8.09 -4.49
N THR A 29 2.02 -7.85 -5.66
CA THR A 29 2.41 -6.50 -6.07
C THR A 29 1.53 -6.15 -7.27
N ILE A 30 0.71 -5.14 -7.11
CA ILE A 30 -0.28 -4.77 -8.13
C ILE A 30 0.15 -3.46 -8.77
N ASP A 31 0.39 -3.51 -10.07
CA ASP A 31 0.75 -2.34 -10.85
C ASP A 31 -0.52 -1.68 -11.36
N THR A 32 -0.85 -0.53 -10.80
CA THR A 32 -2.04 0.23 -11.20
C THR A 32 -1.68 1.49 -11.97
N ARG A 33 -0.47 1.55 -12.53
CA ARG A 33 -0.09 2.69 -13.35
C ARG A 33 -1.02 2.82 -14.54
N GLY A 34 -1.42 4.05 -14.83
CA GLY A 34 -2.39 4.32 -15.88
C GLY A 34 -3.83 4.28 -15.42
N MET A 35 -4.10 3.82 -14.21
CA MET A 35 -5.45 3.81 -13.66
C MET A 35 -5.75 5.12 -12.95
N SER A 36 -6.93 5.65 -13.21
CA SER A 36 -7.39 6.89 -12.55
C SER A 36 -7.94 6.59 -11.16
N CYS A 37 -7.89 7.58 -10.28
CA CYS A 37 -8.60 7.52 -9.01
C CYS A 37 -10.10 7.32 -9.30
N PRO A 38 -10.80 6.44 -8.57
CA PRO A 38 -10.37 5.68 -7.38
C PRO A 38 -10.00 4.22 -7.65
N TYR A 39 -9.71 3.84 -8.88
CA TYR A 39 -9.45 2.44 -9.22
C TYR A 39 -8.31 1.79 -8.43
N PRO A 40 -7.16 2.46 -8.17
CA PRO A 40 -6.14 1.83 -7.35
C PRO A 40 -6.62 1.45 -5.95
N SER A 41 -7.50 2.24 -5.33
CA SER A 41 -8.05 1.91 -4.02
C SER A 41 -8.97 0.69 -4.10
N PHE A 42 -9.76 0.56 -5.16
CA PHE A 42 -10.57 -0.63 -5.37
C PHE A 42 -9.72 -1.89 -5.52
N GLU A 43 -8.63 -1.79 -6.27
CA GLU A 43 -7.71 -2.90 -6.43
C GLU A 43 -7.07 -3.28 -5.11
N SER A 44 -6.73 -2.30 -4.26
CA SER A 44 -6.15 -2.59 -2.97
C SER A 44 -7.13 -3.32 -2.06
N VAL A 45 -8.39 -2.90 -2.04
CA VAL A 45 -9.43 -3.57 -1.25
C VAL A 45 -9.64 -5.00 -1.73
N LYS A 46 -9.71 -5.19 -3.04
CA LYS A 46 -9.90 -6.51 -3.63
C LYS A 46 -8.75 -7.45 -3.27
N ALA A 47 -7.52 -6.96 -3.36
CA ALA A 47 -6.35 -7.75 -3.01
C ALA A 47 -6.31 -8.09 -1.54
N MET A 48 -6.61 -7.12 -0.67
CA MET A 48 -6.61 -7.36 0.78
C MET A 48 -7.68 -8.36 1.19
N LYS A 49 -8.83 -8.36 0.52
CA LYS A 49 -9.88 -9.35 0.79
C LYS A 49 -9.49 -10.75 0.36
N SER A 50 -8.58 -10.88 -0.59
CA SER A 50 -8.12 -12.19 -1.05
C SER A 50 -7.07 -12.80 -0.14
N ILE A 51 -6.48 -12.01 0.76
CA ILE A 51 -5.52 -12.53 1.73
C ILE A 51 -6.27 -13.25 2.84
N ASP A 52 -5.83 -14.48 3.12
CA ASP A 52 -6.40 -15.28 4.19
C ASP A 52 -6.25 -14.56 5.52
N THR A 53 -7.34 -14.43 6.26
CA THR A 53 -7.34 -13.74 7.56
C THR A 53 -6.47 -14.43 8.59
N GLU A 54 -6.16 -15.70 8.40
CA GLU A 54 -5.28 -16.44 9.30
C GLU A 54 -3.81 -16.17 9.04
N LYS A 55 -3.47 -15.57 7.92
CA LYS A 55 -2.08 -15.25 7.58
C LYS A 55 -1.71 -13.88 8.14
N GLU A 56 -1.08 -13.87 9.30
CA GLU A 56 -0.58 -12.65 9.89
C GLU A 56 0.77 -12.29 9.29
N GLY A 57 1.03 -10.99 9.19
CA GLY A 57 2.31 -10.49 8.69
C GLY A 57 2.41 -10.39 7.18
N TYR A 58 1.38 -10.81 6.45
CA TYR A 58 1.35 -10.65 5.00
C TYR A 58 0.84 -9.26 4.61
N CYS A 59 1.33 -8.76 3.52
CA CYS A 59 0.93 -7.45 3.01
C CYS A 59 0.89 -7.47 1.49
N ILE A 60 0.40 -6.37 0.92
CA ILE A 60 0.41 -6.17 -0.53
C ILE A 60 1.09 -4.86 -0.84
N ASP A 61 1.62 -4.74 -2.05
CA ASP A 61 2.17 -3.50 -2.57
C ASP A 61 1.31 -3.05 -3.76
N ILE A 62 0.94 -1.78 -3.75
CA ILE A 62 0.23 -1.14 -4.86
C ILE A 62 1.16 -0.11 -5.47
N ILE A 63 1.38 -0.20 -6.78
CA ILE A 63 2.17 0.79 -7.50
C ILE A 63 1.18 1.68 -8.26
N THR A 64 1.28 2.98 -8.06
CA THR A 64 0.37 3.92 -8.72
C THR A 64 1.13 5.16 -9.16
N ASP A 65 0.72 5.72 -10.30
CA ASP A 65 1.19 7.01 -10.77
C ASP A 65 0.15 8.12 -10.50
N SER A 66 -0.90 7.81 -9.77
CA SER A 66 -1.93 8.79 -9.40
C SER A 66 -1.65 9.33 -8.01
N GLU A 67 -1.29 10.61 -7.92
CA GLU A 67 -1.05 11.27 -6.64
C GLU A 67 -2.29 11.19 -5.74
N GLU A 68 -3.46 11.43 -6.31
CA GLU A 68 -4.71 11.40 -5.54
C GLU A 68 -4.98 10.02 -4.97
N SER A 69 -4.75 8.97 -5.75
CA SER A 69 -4.92 7.60 -5.26
C SER A 69 -3.92 7.28 -4.15
N ALA A 70 -2.66 7.65 -4.35
CA ALA A 70 -1.60 7.35 -3.39
C ALA A 70 -1.75 8.11 -2.08
N LEU A 71 -2.15 9.39 -2.15
CA LEU A 71 -2.13 10.27 -0.99
C LEU A 71 -3.50 10.48 -0.35
N LYS A 72 -4.57 10.11 -1.01
CA LYS A 72 -5.93 10.32 -0.49
C LYS A 72 -6.78 9.05 -0.51
N SER A 73 -7.01 8.46 -1.67
CA SER A 73 -7.97 7.37 -1.79
C SER A 73 -7.54 6.11 -1.05
N ILE A 74 -6.32 5.65 -1.28
CA ILE A 74 -5.82 4.44 -0.60
C ILE A 74 -5.66 4.68 0.89
N PRO A 75 -5.02 5.77 1.34
CA PRO A 75 -4.94 6.04 2.78
C PRO A 75 -6.30 6.13 3.46
N SER A 76 -7.28 6.77 2.82
CA SER A 76 -8.62 6.88 3.38
C SER A 76 -9.28 5.52 3.60
N VAL A 77 -9.16 4.63 2.61
CA VAL A 77 -9.70 3.27 2.72
C VAL A 77 -9.00 2.49 3.82
N CYS A 78 -7.68 2.60 3.91
CA CYS A 78 -6.91 1.88 4.93
C CYS A 78 -7.26 2.35 6.34
N GLU A 79 -7.38 3.66 6.54
CA GLU A 79 -7.77 4.21 7.84
C GLU A 79 -9.17 3.74 8.23
N LYS A 80 -10.11 3.74 7.29
CA LYS A 80 -11.48 3.34 7.53
C LYS A 80 -11.58 1.87 7.92
N ARG A 81 -10.73 1.03 7.33
CA ARG A 81 -10.72 -0.41 7.59
C ARG A 81 -9.71 -0.81 8.66
N LYS A 82 -8.99 0.13 9.22
CA LYS A 82 -7.96 -0.09 10.24
C LYS A 82 -6.83 -0.99 9.75
N TRP A 83 -6.50 -0.87 8.49
CA TRP A 83 -5.33 -1.53 7.92
C TRP A 83 -4.10 -0.66 8.14
N GLN A 84 -2.96 -1.31 8.32
CA GLN A 84 -1.67 -0.62 8.34
C GLN A 84 -1.27 -0.27 6.92
N PHE A 85 -0.70 0.91 6.73
CA PHE A 85 -0.22 1.28 5.41
C PHE A 85 0.93 2.29 5.50
N VAL A 86 1.75 2.30 4.48
CA VAL A 86 2.80 3.30 4.30
C VAL A 86 2.87 3.65 2.82
N VAL A 87 2.97 4.94 2.52
CA VAL A 87 3.10 5.43 1.14
C VAL A 87 4.53 5.88 0.93
N LEU A 88 5.18 5.30 -0.07
CA LEU A 88 6.56 5.60 -0.42
C LEU A 88 6.60 6.23 -1.82
N GLU A 89 7.41 7.27 -1.97
CA GLU A 89 7.66 7.86 -3.28
C GLU A 89 8.89 7.18 -3.87
N GLU A 90 8.70 6.40 -4.93
CA GLU A 90 9.81 5.71 -5.59
C GLU A 90 10.51 6.58 -6.62
N ALA A 91 9.74 7.43 -7.29
CA ALA A 91 10.24 8.36 -8.29
C ALA A 91 9.24 9.49 -8.41
N ILE A 92 9.61 10.55 -9.14
CA ILE A 92 8.69 11.66 -9.36
C ILE A 92 7.46 11.13 -10.09
N GLY A 93 6.28 11.30 -9.45
CA GLY A 93 5.03 10.84 -10.03
C GLY A 93 4.78 9.34 -9.91
N LEU A 94 5.56 8.65 -9.07
CA LEU A 94 5.39 7.21 -8.89
C LEU A 94 5.46 6.87 -7.41
N TRP A 95 4.42 6.22 -6.91
CA TRP A 95 4.30 5.85 -5.50
C TRP A 95 4.08 4.36 -5.35
N ARG A 96 4.62 3.83 -4.25
CA ARG A 96 4.34 2.47 -3.81
C ARG A 96 3.64 2.55 -2.46
N VAL A 97 2.49 1.90 -2.36
CA VAL A 97 1.72 1.85 -1.11
C VAL A 97 1.76 0.41 -0.62
N ARG A 98 2.33 0.21 0.56
CA ARG A 98 2.36 -1.11 1.20
C ARG A 98 1.26 -1.16 2.24
N ILE A 99 0.41 -2.18 2.15
CA ILE A 99 -0.77 -2.32 3.01
C ILE A 99 -0.70 -3.67 3.71
N GLY A 100 -0.87 -3.65 5.03
CA GLY A 100 -0.92 -4.85 5.85
C GLY A 100 -2.12 -4.83 6.78
N LYS A 101 -2.46 -6.00 7.29
CA LYS A 101 -3.56 -6.11 8.26
C LYS A 101 -3.12 -5.86 9.69
#